data_09069147401a0858366127a596418f84
#
_entry.id   09069147401a0858366127a596418f84
#
_cell.length_a   1.000
_cell.length_b   1.000
_cell.length_c   1.000
_cell.angle_alpha   90.00
_cell.angle_beta   90.00
_cell.angle_gamma   90.00
#
_symmetry.space_group_name_H-M   'P 1'
#
loop_
_entity.id
_entity.type
_entity.pdbx_description
1 polymer ?
#
loop_
_entity_poly.entity_id
_entity_poly.type
_entity_poly.pdbx_seq_one_letter_code
_entity_poly.pdbx_strand_id
1 'polypeptide(L)'
;AGEVGARYVRRMSNTGAKAGNLNHALTLAKGDFFAVFDADFVPKPEFLIETVPFFVDESVAFVQTPQAYGNLHTAIARGAAYMQTMFYRFAQRGRNRFNAAFCVGTNVIFRRTAIDEIDGIYADSKSEDVWTALRLHEKGWRSIYIPDVLAIGDAPETIEAYSKQQLRWATGGFEILLTHNPFSPRRRLNADQRIQYFVTATFYLTGIAPLLLLLVPPLEIFLDLRPMTMDITPWTWAFYYAGFYVMQIFLAWFVVGSFRWETLTLSTVSFPIYAKALWNVVCGKDVGWHVTGTASRRSPFNFIVPQVIFFVFLALTSVVGIWRDIGHGTVSLATAWNVTNTIILGAFLGTAVSEYRGMRRASVRRRREAPAAVPSFTPRTVVARPLAPVQIAAMTSEPMREPVQMLRSGPDTSSPGPRRHRSTLTPPIGA
;
A
#
# COMPACT_ATOMS: atom_id res chain seq x y z
N ALA A 1 7.50 22.41 17.91
CA ALA A 1 7.03 21.41 18.88
C ALA A 1 6.64 22.07 20.20
N GLY A 2 7.50 22.90 20.80
CA GLY A 2 7.20 23.57 22.09
C GLY A 2 5.93 24.44 22.08
N GLU A 3 5.60 25.10 20.99
CA GLU A 3 4.41 25.94 20.84
C GLU A 3 3.09 25.17 20.96
N VAL A 4 3.11 23.89 20.61
CA VAL A 4 1.94 23.01 20.64
C VAL A 4 2.03 21.93 21.74
N GLY A 5 2.94 22.11 22.71
CA GLY A 5 3.14 21.18 23.82
C GLY A 5 3.71 19.80 23.42
N ALA A 6 4.18 19.64 22.17
CA ALA A 6 4.74 18.40 21.70
C ALA A 6 6.21 18.24 22.12
N ARG A 7 6.58 17.03 22.55
CA ARG A 7 7.97 16.69 22.86
C ARG A 7 8.72 16.29 21.59
N TYR A 8 9.80 16.98 21.27
CA TYR A 8 10.72 16.60 20.19
C TYR A 8 11.74 15.58 20.70
N VAL A 9 11.77 14.40 20.08
CA VAL A 9 12.74 13.34 20.39
C VAL A 9 13.67 13.14 19.20
N ARG A 10 14.97 13.29 19.43
CA ARG A 10 16.02 13.11 18.42
C ARG A 10 17.00 12.04 18.89
N ARG A 11 17.47 11.21 17.97
CA ARG A 11 18.59 10.30 18.20
C ARG A 11 19.79 10.66 17.32
N MET A 12 20.99 10.22 17.72
CA MET A 12 22.25 10.58 17.07
C MET A 12 22.56 9.72 15.83
N SER A 13 21.96 8.51 15.71
CA SER A 13 22.16 7.59 14.57
C SER A 13 20.85 7.34 13.84
N ASN A 14 20.93 6.92 12.57
CA ASN A 14 19.77 6.52 11.79
C ASN A 14 19.59 4.98 11.70
N THR A 15 20.21 4.23 12.61
CA THR A 15 20.13 2.77 12.66
C THR A 15 18.69 2.30 12.84
N GLY A 16 18.23 1.33 12.05
CA GLY A 16 16.85 0.84 12.09
C GLY A 16 15.82 1.84 11.57
N ALA A 17 16.22 2.94 10.91
CA ALA A 17 15.33 3.91 10.25
C ALA A 17 14.12 4.31 11.11
N LYS A 18 12.88 4.11 10.61
CA LYS A 18 11.62 4.42 11.32
C LYS A 18 11.44 3.56 12.57
N ALA A 19 11.63 2.25 12.47
CA ALA A 19 11.51 1.34 13.62
C ALA A 19 12.47 1.73 14.76
N GLY A 20 13.73 2.04 14.41
CA GLY A 20 14.69 2.53 15.40
C GLY A 20 14.30 3.87 16.03
N ASN A 21 13.61 4.79 15.31
CA ASN A 21 13.05 6.01 15.90
C ASN A 21 11.92 5.70 16.88
N LEU A 22 11.02 4.79 16.50
CA LEU A 22 9.91 4.36 17.35
C LEU A 22 10.43 3.66 18.61
N ASN A 23 11.37 2.73 18.49
CA ASN A 23 11.97 2.03 19.63
C ASN A 23 12.66 3.00 20.59
N HIS A 24 13.41 3.99 20.05
CA HIS A 24 14.00 5.03 20.89
C HIS A 24 12.93 5.90 21.57
N ALA A 25 11.87 6.30 20.89
CA ALA A 25 10.78 7.06 21.48
C ALA A 25 10.05 6.27 22.58
N LEU A 26 9.89 4.95 22.41
CA LEU A 26 9.27 4.06 23.38
C LEU A 26 10.04 3.98 24.71
N THR A 27 11.36 4.15 24.71
CA THR A 27 12.14 4.22 25.97
C THR A 27 11.80 5.46 26.80
N LEU A 28 11.25 6.49 26.18
CA LEU A 28 10.93 7.78 26.81
C LEU A 28 9.42 7.97 27.07
N ALA A 29 8.58 7.19 26.38
CA ALA A 29 7.14 7.20 26.56
C ALA A 29 6.72 6.23 27.68
N LYS A 30 5.62 6.53 28.40
CA LYS A 30 5.18 5.74 29.58
C LYS A 30 3.74 5.20 29.46
N GLY A 31 3.02 5.49 28.34
CA GLY A 31 1.63 5.03 28.17
C GLY A 31 1.55 3.52 27.99
N ASP A 32 0.44 2.91 28.46
CA ASP A 32 0.12 1.50 28.24
C ASP A 32 -0.21 1.20 26.78
N PHE A 33 -0.67 2.22 26.06
CA PHE A 33 -0.92 2.22 24.63
C PHE A 33 -0.17 3.37 23.97
N PHE A 34 0.21 3.18 22.72
CA PHE A 34 0.78 4.26 21.92
C PHE A 34 0.27 4.21 20.48
N ALA A 35 -0.07 5.37 19.94
CA ALA A 35 -0.48 5.53 18.56
C ALA A 35 0.72 5.94 17.68
N VAL A 36 0.76 5.43 16.46
CA VAL A 36 1.80 5.76 15.48
C VAL A 36 1.14 6.39 14.26
N PHE A 37 1.63 7.59 13.92
CA PHE A 37 1.28 8.30 12.69
C PHE A 37 2.55 8.70 11.95
N ASP A 38 2.55 8.55 10.64
CA ASP A 38 3.55 9.20 9.79
C ASP A 38 3.31 10.71 9.79
N ALA A 39 4.36 11.49 9.56
CA ALA A 39 4.31 12.95 9.66
C ALA A 39 3.36 13.61 8.64
N ASP A 40 3.00 12.89 7.60
CA ASP A 40 2.07 13.29 6.55
C ASP A 40 0.63 12.79 6.77
N PHE A 41 0.34 12.10 7.90
CA PHE A 41 -1.00 11.66 8.27
C PHE A 41 -1.59 12.51 9.38
N VAL A 42 -2.80 13.01 9.15
CA VAL A 42 -3.57 13.79 10.11
C VAL A 42 -4.72 12.93 10.64
N PRO A 43 -4.69 12.55 11.94
CA PRO A 43 -5.77 11.80 12.56
C PRO A 43 -7.00 12.68 12.76
N LYS A 44 -8.18 12.07 12.68
CA LYS A 44 -9.43 12.67 13.07
C LYS A 44 -9.55 12.70 14.60
N PRO A 45 -10.34 13.64 15.18
CA PRO A 45 -10.55 13.69 16.64
C PRO A 45 -11.09 12.40 17.24
N GLU A 46 -11.88 11.64 16.47
CA GLU A 46 -12.53 10.41 16.88
C GLU A 46 -11.56 9.20 16.91
N PHE A 47 -10.33 9.35 16.42
CA PHE A 47 -9.40 8.23 16.23
C PHE A 47 -9.22 7.39 17.50
N LEU A 48 -8.97 8.02 18.65
CA LEU A 48 -8.80 7.30 19.91
C LEU A 48 -10.11 6.72 20.43
N ILE A 49 -11.23 7.44 20.27
CA ILE A 49 -12.55 7.02 20.71
C ILE A 49 -12.98 5.73 20.00
N GLU A 50 -12.69 5.64 18.71
CA GLU A 50 -13.07 4.50 17.87
C GLU A 50 -12.11 3.31 17.98
N THR A 51 -10.87 3.52 18.45
CA THR A 51 -9.84 2.47 18.44
C THR A 51 -9.53 1.90 19.83
N VAL A 52 -9.47 2.73 20.88
CA VAL A 52 -9.08 2.30 22.22
C VAL A 52 -10.03 1.27 22.85
N PRO A 53 -11.36 1.33 22.65
CA PRO A 53 -12.28 0.35 23.24
C PRO A 53 -11.99 -1.12 22.90
N PHE A 54 -11.34 -1.40 21.78
CA PHE A 54 -10.97 -2.77 21.40
C PHE A 54 -9.91 -3.40 22.32
N PHE A 55 -9.19 -2.60 23.08
CA PHE A 55 -8.19 -3.09 24.03
C PHE A 55 -8.78 -3.56 25.38
N VAL A 56 -10.09 -3.54 25.56
CA VAL A 56 -10.78 -4.25 26.64
C VAL A 56 -10.49 -5.76 26.53
N ASP A 57 -10.34 -6.29 25.32
CA ASP A 57 -9.78 -7.62 25.10
C ASP A 57 -8.26 -7.56 25.31
N GLU A 58 -7.78 -8.15 26.41
CA GLU A 58 -6.37 -8.14 26.79
C GLU A 58 -5.47 -8.87 25.77
N SER A 59 -6.02 -9.73 24.92
CA SER A 59 -5.29 -10.45 23.88
C SER A 59 -4.98 -9.58 22.64
N VAL A 60 -5.58 -8.37 22.53
CA VAL A 60 -5.37 -7.49 21.39
C VAL A 60 -4.04 -6.72 21.53
N ALA A 61 -3.12 -6.96 20.59
CA ALA A 61 -1.83 -6.29 20.51
C ALA A 61 -1.92 -4.94 19.82
N PHE A 62 -2.69 -4.84 18.75
CA PHE A 62 -2.85 -3.59 18.01
C PHE A 62 -4.19 -3.47 17.29
N VAL A 63 -4.57 -2.21 17.05
CA VAL A 63 -5.72 -1.83 16.24
C VAL A 63 -5.24 -0.97 15.09
N GLN A 64 -5.52 -1.42 13.85
CA GLN A 64 -5.13 -0.77 12.61
C GLN A 64 -6.34 -0.16 11.90
N THR A 65 -6.20 1.06 11.37
CA THR A 65 -7.18 1.70 10.48
C THR A 65 -6.58 1.93 9.09
N PRO A 66 -7.38 2.15 8.03
CA PRO A 66 -6.86 2.30 6.68
C PRO A 66 -6.04 3.57 6.50
N GLN A 67 -5.13 3.55 5.52
CA GLN A 67 -4.56 4.77 4.96
C GLN A 67 -5.52 5.32 3.90
N ALA A 68 -5.96 6.54 4.07
CA ALA A 68 -6.69 7.31 3.08
C ALA A 68 -5.85 8.53 2.65
N TYR A 69 -6.03 8.98 1.43
CA TYR A 69 -5.17 9.99 0.84
C TYR A 69 -5.96 11.19 0.34
N GLY A 70 -5.46 12.40 0.64
CA GLY A 70 -6.09 13.68 0.29
C GLY A 70 -5.53 14.36 -0.96
N ASN A 71 -4.29 14.06 -1.35
CA ASN A 71 -3.53 14.76 -2.39
C ASN A 71 -3.68 14.14 -3.80
N LEU A 72 -4.89 13.84 -4.26
CA LEU A 72 -5.16 13.10 -5.51
C LEU A 72 -5.01 13.96 -6.79
N HIS A 73 -4.05 14.87 -6.83
CA HIS A 73 -3.89 15.82 -7.95
C HIS A 73 -3.14 15.23 -9.16
N THR A 74 -2.21 14.31 -8.92
CA THR A 74 -1.43 13.68 -10.00
C THR A 74 -2.00 12.32 -10.40
N ALA A 75 -1.72 11.87 -11.62
CA ALA A 75 -2.11 10.53 -12.07
C ALA A 75 -1.45 9.43 -11.21
N ILE A 76 -0.21 9.66 -10.76
CA ILE A 76 0.52 8.75 -9.88
C ILE A 76 -0.18 8.63 -8.53
N ALA A 77 -0.53 9.77 -7.89
CA ALA A 77 -1.23 9.77 -6.61
C ALA A 77 -2.60 9.08 -6.71
N ARG A 78 -3.38 9.37 -7.75
CA ARG A 78 -4.67 8.71 -7.98
C ARG A 78 -4.51 7.20 -8.16
N GLY A 79 -3.60 6.74 -9.02
CA GLY A 79 -3.36 5.32 -9.25
C GLY A 79 -2.88 4.59 -8.00
N ALA A 80 -1.92 5.16 -7.27
CA ALA A 80 -1.41 4.62 -6.01
C ALA A 80 -2.51 4.52 -4.94
N ALA A 81 -3.30 5.58 -4.74
CA ALA A 81 -4.40 5.60 -3.79
C ALA A 81 -5.46 4.53 -4.09
N TYR A 82 -5.79 4.33 -5.37
CA TYR A 82 -6.74 3.30 -5.78
C TYR A 82 -6.24 1.87 -5.54
N MET A 83 -4.96 1.60 -5.80
CA MET A 83 -4.35 0.31 -5.46
C MET A 83 -4.46 0.03 -3.96
N GLN A 84 -4.22 1.03 -3.13
CA GLN A 84 -4.34 0.94 -1.68
C GLN A 84 -5.80 0.76 -1.22
N THR A 85 -6.76 1.36 -1.91
CA THR A 85 -8.18 1.20 -1.59
C THR A 85 -8.62 -0.27 -1.71
N MET A 86 -8.16 -0.99 -2.75
CA MET A 86 -8.38 -2.44 -2.88
C MET A 86 -7.81 -3.21 -1.69
N PHE A 87 -6.58 -2.88 -1.30
CA PHE A 87 -5.91 -3.53 -0.18
C PHE A 87 -6.69 -3.33 1.14
N TYR A 88 -7.08 -2.09 1.48
CA TYR A 88 -7.76 -1.81 2.74
C TYR A 88 -9.22 -2.27 2.77
N ARG A 89 -9.98 -2.02 1.69
CA ARG A 89 -11.41 -2.38 1.67
C ARG A 89 -11.65 -3.88 1.57
N PHE A 90 -10.75 -4.62 0.93
CA PHE A 90 -10.94 -6.03 0.68
C PHE A 90 -9.93 -6.91 1.43
N ALA A 91 -8.63 -6.78 1.15
CA ALA A 91 -7.63 -7.70 1.68
C ALA A 91 -7.48 -7.61 3.20
N GLN A 92 -7.27 -6.43 3.77
CA GLN A 92 -7.11 -6.26 5.22
C GLN A 92 -8.39 -6.63 5.99
N ARG A 93 -9.56 -6.28 5.43
CA ARG A 93 -10.84 -6.64 6.03
C ARG A 93 -11.05 -8.16 6.07
N GLY A 94 -10.70 -8.84 4.98
CA GLY A 94 -10.74 -10.31 4.92
C GLY A 94 -9.77 -10.94 5.92
N ARG A 95 -8.54 -10.45 6.01
CA ARG A 95 -7.51 -10.92 6.95
C ARG A 95 -7.89 -10.75 8.42
N ASN A 96 -8.63 -9.70 8.74
CA ASN A 96 -9.11 -9.46 10.11
C ASN A 96 -9.91 -10.65 10.66
N ARG A 97 -10.71 -11.30 9.81
CA ARG A 97 -11.48 -12.50 10.18
C ARG A 97 -10.60 -13.67 10.61
N PHE A 98 -9.39 -13.77 10.09
CA PHE A 98 -8.45 -14.86 10.34
C PHE A 98 -7.37 -14.50 11.37
N ASN A 99 -7.52 -13.39 12.08
CA ASN A 99 -6.47 -12.84 12.94
C ASN A 99 -5.11 -12.72 12.21
N ALA A 100 -5.12 -12.19 11.01
CA ALA A 100 -3.95 -12.04 10.14
C ALA A 100 -3.86 -10.64 9.50
N ALA A 101 -4.70 -9.69 9.94
CA ALA A 101 -4.54 -8.30 9.58
C ALA A 101 -3.23 -7.80 10.17
N PHE A 102 -2.38 -7.18 9.35
CA PHE A 102 -1.09 -6.65 9.80
C PHE A 102 -1.10 -5.13 9.90
N CYS A 103 -0.22 -4.59 10.72
CA CYS A 103 -0.03 -3.15 10.78
C CYS A 103 0.72 -2.64 9.55
N VAL A 104 0.42 -1.40 9.16
CA VAL A 104 0.96 -0.76 7.96
C VAL A 104 1.84 0.46 8.28
N GLY A 105 2.35 0.47 9.51
CA GLY A 105 3.33 1.44 9.98
C GLY A 105 2.76 2.80 10.41
N THR A 106 1.52 3.12 10.09
CA THR A 106 0.83 4.37 10.46
C THR A 106 -0.64 4.12 10.76
N ASN A 107 -1.34 5.06 11.40
CA ASN A 107 -2.75 4.95 11.75
C ASN A 107 -3.05 3.70 12.59
N VAL A 108 -2.18 3.38 13.51
CA VAL A 108 -2.22 2.18 14.35
C VAL A 108 -2.00 2.52 15.80
N ILE A 109 -2.73 1.83 16.69
CA ILE A 109 -2.46 1.85 18.14
C ILE A 109 -1.93 0.48 18.53
N PHE A 110 -0.89 0.46 19.35
CA PHE A 110 -0.29 -0.74 19.93
C PHE A 110 -0.49 -0.78 21.44
N ARG A 111 -0.67 -1.99 21.97
CA ARG A 111 -0.49 -2.30 23.39
C ARG A 111 1.00 -2.40 23.67
N ARG A 112 1.50 -1.66 24.67
CA ARG A 112 2.91 -1.64 25.04
C ARG A 112 3.43 -3.01 25.42
N THR A 113 2.73 -3.72 26.31
CA THR A 113 3.15 -5.05 26.77
C THR A 113 3.33 -6.06 25.62
N ALA A 114 2.50 -5.98 24.58
CA ALA A 114 2.64 -6.83 23.41
C ALA A 114 3.92 -6.51 22.61
N ILE A 115 4.26 -5.23 22.47
CA ILE A 115 5.48 -4.78 21.79
C ILE A 115 6.72 -5.11 22.62
N ASP A 116 6.65 -4.97 23.94
CA ASP A 116 7.76 -5.30 24.84
C ASP A 116 8.06 -6.82 24.79
N GLU A 117 7.05 -7.69 24.62
CA GLU A 117 7.22 -9.15 24.52
C GLU A 117 7.98 -9.59 23.24
N ILE A 118 8.03 -8.74 22.22
CA ILE A 118 8.76 -9.01 20.98
C ILE A 118 10.01 -8.14 20.83
N ASP A 119 10.50 -7.55 21.93
CA ASP A 119 11.68 -6.67 21.98
C ASP A 119 11.56 -5.39 21.16
N GLY A 120 10.34 -4.87 20.99
CA GLY A 120 10.07 -3.62 20.28
C GLY A 120 9.60 -3.81 18.83
N ILE A 121 9.50 -2.70 18.10
CA ILE A 121 9.20 -2.68 16.67
C ILE A 121 10.38 -3.31 15.91
N TYR A 122 10.10 -4.23 14.99
CA TYR A 122 11.13 -4.95 14.25
C TYR A 122 11.97 -4.00 13.37
N ALA A 123 13.29 -3.98 13.55
CA ALA A 123 14.15 -2.97 12.92
C ALA A 123 15.00 -3.50 11.75
N ASP A 124 15.04 -4.84 11.55
CA ASP A 124 15.97 -5.47 10.60
C ASP A 124 15.35 -5.75 9.22
N SER A 125 14.18 -5.16 8.91
CA SER A 125 13.53 -5.28 7.61
C SER A 125 13.11 -3.93 7.04
N LYS A 126 12.91 -3.90 5.72
CA LYS A 126 12.36 -2.73 5.01
C LYS A 126 10.85 -2.56 5.20
N SER A 127 10.16 -3.60 5.67
CA SER A 127 8.74 -3.60 6.05
C SER A 127 8.61 -3.97 7.53
N GLU A 128 9.14 -3.09 8.37
CA GLU A 128 9.16 -3.22 9.82
C GLU A 128 7.77 -3.48 10.42
N ASP A 129 6.76 -2.92 9.78
CA ASP A 129 5.35 -3.01 10.15
C ASP A 129 4.80 -4.43 9.97
N VAL A 130 4.92 -5.00 8.79
CA VAL A 130 4.46 -6.37 8.50
C VAL A 130 5.20 -7.38 9.38
N TRP A 131 6.51 -7.20 9.58
CA TRP A 131 7.31 -8.08 10.43
C TRP A 131 6.94 -7.97 11.91
N THR A 132 6.66 -6.76 12.40
CA THR A 132 6.16 -6.55 13.78
C THR A 132 4.85 -7.29 14.00
N ALA A 133 3.88 -7.15 13.06
CA ALA A 133 2.62 -7.88 13.13
C ALA A 133 2.82 -9.40 13.07
N LEU A 134 3.70 -9.90 12.21
CA LEU A 134 4.03 -11.32 12.10
C LEU A 134 4.56 -11.87 13.43
N ARG A 135 5.50 -11.18 14.08
CA ARG A 135 6.05 -11.58 15.37
C ARG A 135 5.01 -11.58 16.48
N LEU A 136 4.11 -10.58 16.50
CA LEU A 136 3.00 -10.54 17.46
C LEU A 136 2.06 -11.74 17.27
N HIS A 137 1.72 -12.08 16.03
CA HIS A 137 0.90 -13.25 15.74
C HIS A 137 1.60 -14.58 16.11
N GLU A 138 2.92 -14.70 15.92
CA GLU A 138 3.72 -15.86 16.36
C GLU A 138 3.73 -16.03 17.90
N LYS A 139 3.54 -14.95 18.65
CA LYS A 139 3.36 -14.95 20.11
C LYS A 139 1.91 -15.24 20.53
N GLY A 140 0.98 -15.34 19.60
CA GLY A 140 -0.43 -15.62 19.86
C GLY A 140 -1.30 -14.38 20.08
N TRP A 141 -0.75 -13.18 19.92
CA TRP A 141 -1.49 -11.94 20.03
C TRP A 141 -2.54 -11.80 18.92
N ARG A 142 -3.60 -11.06 19.21
CA ARG A 142 -4.65 -10.72 18.25
C ARG A 142 -4.41 -9.34 17.66
N SER A 143 -4.83 -9.19 16.40
CA SER A 143 -4.91 -7.90 15.73
C SER A 143 -6.35 -7.56 15.36
N ILE A 144 -6.68 -6.27 15.38
CA ILE A 144 -7.98 -5.76 14.93
C ILE A 144 -7.75 -4.80 13.79
N TYR A 145 -8.54 -4.95 12.74
CA TYR A 145 -8.61 -3.99 11.64
C TYR A 145 -10.00 -3.36 11.59
N ILE A 146 -10.05 -2.03 11.66
CA ILE A 146 -11.27 -1.22 11.56
C ILE A 146 -11.26 -0.58 10.16
N PRO A 147 -12.32 -0.74 9.35
CA PRO A 147 -12.36 -0.22 7.98
C PRO A 147 -12.63 1.28 7.88
N ASP A 148 -12.92 1.95 9.01
CA ASP A 148 -13.25 3.36 9.05
C ASP A 148 -12.03 4.24 8.80
N VAL A 149 -12.19 5.27 7.97
CA VAL A 149 -11.12 6.23 7.66
C VAL A 149 -11.03 7.23 8.80
N LEU A 150 -10.08 7.00 9.71
CA LEU A 150 -9.82 7.83 10.88
C LEU A 150 -8.55 8.69 10.79
N ALA A 151 -7.84 8.62 9.67
CA ALA A 151 -6.74 9.52 9.35
C ALA A 151 -6.60 9.70 7.84
N ILE A 152 -6.12 10.88 7.41
CA ILE A 152 -5.90 11.23 6.01
C ILE A 152 -4.45 11.69 5.85
N GLY A 153 -3.76 11.18 4.86
CA GLY A 153 -2.37 11.49 4.54
C GLY A 153 -2.12 11.72 3.06
N ASP A 154 -0.86 11.66 2.67
CA ASP A 154 -0.42 11.93 1.31
C ASP A 154 0.02 10.67 0.58
N ALA A 155 -0.53 10.46 -0.63
CA ALA A 155 -0.06 9.47 -1.57
C ALA A 155 1.24 9.95 -2.27
N PRO A 156 2.07 9.05 -2.81
CA PRO A 156 3.21 9.45 -3.62
C PRO A 156 2.75 10.18 -4.88
N GLU A 157 3.18 11.42 -5.07
CA GLU A 157 2.77 12.27 -6.20
C GLU A 157 3.65 12.11 -7.43
N THR A 158 4.87 11.56 -7.27
CA THR A 158 5.87 11.46 -8.31
C THR A 158 6.24 10.01 -8.59
N ILE A 159 6.70 9.76 -9.83
CA ILE A 159 7.22 8.45 -10.24
C ILE A 159 8.36 7.98 -9.33
N GLU A 160 9.23 8.90 -8.91
CA GLU A 160 10.32 8.59 -8.00
C GLU A 160 9.80 8.11 -6.64
N ALA A 161 8.86 8.86 -6.01
CA ALA A 161 8.31 8.53 -4.71
C ALA A 161 7.55 7.18 -4.75
N TYR A 162 6.73 6.98 -5.78
CA TYR A 162 6.02 5.74 -6.03
C TYR A 162 6.98 4.55 -6.20
N SER A 163 8.00 4.70 -7.06
CA SER A 163 8.96 3.61 -7.33
C SER A 163 9.74 3.21 -6.07
N LYS A 164 10.16 4.17 -5.26
CA LYS A 164 10.86 3.91 -3.99
C LYS A 164 9.95 3.22 -2.98
N GLN A 165 8.70 3.65 -2.86
CA GLN A 165 7.72 3.07 -1.96
C GLN A 165 7.43 1.61 -2.33
N GLN A 166 7.12 1.35 -3.62
CA GLN A 166 6.82 0.01 -4.11
C GLN A 166 8.03 -0.93 -4.00
N LEU A 167 9.23 -0.44 -4.28
CA LEU A 167 10.48 -1.21 -4.13
C LEU A 167 10.66 -1.66 -2.68
N ARG A 168 10.44 -0.76 -1.71
CA ARG A 168 10.54 -1.05 -0.28
C ARG A 168 9.55 -2.12 0.14
N TRP A 169 8.27 -1.97 -0.21
CA TRP A 169 7.22 -2.91 0.14
C TRP A 169 7.44 -4.30 -0.47
N ALA A 170 7.81 -4.34 -1.76
CA ALA A 170 8.12 -5.59 -2.44
C ALA A 170 9.33 -6.31 -1.84
N THR A 171 10.39 -5.56 -1.49
CA THR A 171 11.58 -6.10 -0.83
C THR A 171 11.19 -6.77 0.49
N GLY A 172 10.42 -6.07 1.35
CA GLY A 172 9.98 -6.64 2.63
C GLY A 172 9.08 -7.88 2.47
N GLY A 173 8.21 -7.92 1.45
CA GLY A 173 7.43 -9.10 1.12
C GLY A 173 8.32 -10.29 0.72
N PHE A 174 9.28 -10.08 -0.15
CA PHE A 174 10.22 -11.14 -0.57
C PHE A 174 11.17 -11.57 0.55
N GLU A 175 11.56 -10.67 1.45
CA GLU A 175 12.31 -11.04 2.65
C GLU A 175 11.50 -12.05 3.50
N ILE A 176 10.21 -11.83 3.74
CA ILE A 176 9.36 -12.78 4.44
C ILE A 176 9.32 -14.12 3.71
N LEU A 177 9.14 -14.11 2.39
CA LEU A 177 9.05 -15.33 1.58
C LEU A 177 10.32 -16.19 1.69
N LEU A 178 11.49 -15.57 1.55
CA LEU A 178 12.77 -16.26 1.39
C LEU A 178 13.49 -16.52 2.73
N THR A 179 13.35 -15.62 3.71
CA THR A 179 14.06 -15.73 4.99
C THR A 179 13.20 -16.19 6.15
N HIS A 180 11.88 -15.98 6.07
CA HIS A 180 10.93 -16.28 7.14
C HIS A 180 9.69 -17.00 6.65
N ASN A 181 9.85 -17.97 5.78
CA ASN A 181 8.75 -18.67 5.12
C ASN A 181 7.62 -19.04 6.11
N PRO A 182 6.38 -18.52 5.90
CA PRO A 182 5.25 -18.77 6.81
C PRO A 182 4.86 -20.25 6.95
N PHE A 183 5.16 -21.07 5.93
CA PHE A 183 4.90 -22.52 5.99
C PHE A 183 5.97 -23.32 6.75
N SER A 184 7.06 -22.69 7.17
CA SER A 184 8.05 -23.39 7.98
C SER A 184 7.44 -23.94 9.29
N PRO A 185 7.71 -25.21 9.66
CA PRO A 185 7.21 -25.80 10.91
C PRO A 185 7.67 -25.04 12.16
N ARG A 186 8.76 -24.28 12.05
CA ARG A 186 9.31 -23.50 13.16
C ARG A 186 8.47 -22.28 13.50
N ARG A 187 7.50 -21.89 12.64
CA ARG A 187 6.65 -20.72 12.84
C ARG A 187 5.43 -21.07 13.69
N ARG A 188 5.16 -20.31 14.73
CA ARG A 188 4.01 -20.47 15.62
C ARG A 188 2.77 -19.73 15.08
N LEU A 189 2.45 -19.96 13.81
CA LEU A 189 1.27 -19.42 13.14
C LEU A 189 0.23 -20.52 12.95
N ASN A 190 -1.05 -20.18 13.05
CA ASN A 190 -2.13 -21.08 12.68
C ASN A 190 -2.22 -21.22 11.13
N ALA A 191 -3.01 -22.17 10.63
CA ALA A 191 -3.11 -22.48 9.21
C ALA A 191 -3.56 -21.26 8.38
N ASP A 192 -4.56 -20.53 8.86
CA ASP A 192 -5.08 -19.35 8.19
C ASP A 192 -4.03 -18.23 8.11
N GLN A 193 -3.34 -17.95 9.21
CA GLN A 193 -2.26 -16.98 9.26
C GLN A 193 -1.13 -17.34 8.29
N ARG A 194 -0.74 -18.63 8.20
CA ARG A 194 0.27 -19.11 7.26
C ARG A 194 -0.11 -18.77 5.82
N ILE A 195 -1.35 -19.06 5.43
CA ILE A 195 -1.87 -18.76 4.10
C ILE A 195 -1.87 -17.25 3.87
N GLN A 196 -2.37 -16.46 4.82
CA GLN A 196 -2.47 -15.00 4.66
C GLN A 196 -1.09 -14.33 4.56
N TYR A 197 -0.11 -14.75 5.37
CA TYR A 197 1.26 -14.23 5.27
C TYR A 197 1.97 -14.72 4.00
N PHE A 198 1.72 -15.94 3.55
CA PHE A 198 2.24 -16.42 2.27
C PHE A 198 1.68 -15.60 1.09
N VAL A 199 0.37 -15.34 1.07
CA VAL A 199 -0.25 -14.46 0.06
C VAL A 199 0.36 -13.05 0.11
N THR A 200 0.64 -12.52 1.31
CA THR A 200 1.32 -11.23 1.46
C THR A 200 2.74 -11.26 0.87
N ALA A 201 3.50 -12.30 1.20
CA ALA A 201 4.88 -12.46 0.77
C ALA A 201 5.04 -12.70 -0.73
N THR A 202 4.05 -13.37 -1.36
CA THR A 202 4.03 -13.67 -2.81
C THR A 202 3.30 -12.62 -3.65
N PHE A 203 2.62 -11.65 -3.03
CA PHE A 203 1.79 -10.67 -3.74
C PHE A 203 2.55 -9.99 -4.89
N TYR A 204 3.77 -9.57 -4.66
CA TYR A 204 4.57 -8.86 -5.66
C TYR A 204 5.11 -9.74 -6.79
N LEU A 205 5.04 -11.08 -6.68
CA LEU A 205 5.31 -11.98 -7.81
C LEU A 205 4.26 -11.80 -8.91
N THR A 206 3.00 -11.53 -8.55
CA THR A 206 1.94 -11.24 -9.52
C THR A 206 2.26 -10.00 -10.36
N GLY A 207 2.99 -9.03 -9.80
CA GLY A 207 3.43 -7.83 -10.50
C GLY A 207 4.59 -8.06 -11.49
N ILE A 208 5.22 -9.24 -11.49
CA ILE A 208 6.22 -9.64 -12.49
C ILE A 208 5.54 -10.28 -13.72
N ALA A 209 4.34 -10.85 -13.55
CA ALA A 209 3.59 -11.47 -14.65
C ALA A 209 3.38 -10.54 -15.86
N PRO A 210 3.13 -9.22 -15.72
CA PRO A 210 3.07 -8.31 -16.87
C PRO A 210 4.30 -8.36 -17.77
N LEU A 211 5.49 -8.62 -17.24
CA LEU A 211 6.70 -8.78 -18.07
C LEU A 211 6.54 -9.94 -19.06
N LEU A 212 6.05 -11.09 -18.58
CA LEU A 212 5.82 -12.25 -19.45
C LEU A 212 4.73 -11.93 -20.49
N LEU A 213 3.64 -11.29 -20.06
CA LEU A 213 2.56 -10.91 -20.96
C LEU A 213 2.97 -9.88 -22.02
N LEU A 214 3.93 -9.01 -21.71
CA LEU A 214 4.50 -8.06 -22.68
C LEU A 214 5.38 -8.76 -23.73
N LEU A 215 5.98 -9.90 -23.40
CA LEU A 215 6.86 -10.65 -24.32
C LEU A 215 6.12 -11.63 -25.23
N VAL A 216 4.92 -12.08 -24.85
CA VAL A 216 4.16 -13.07 -25.64
C VAL A 216 3.87 -12.58 -27.07
N PRO A 217 3.31 -11.37 -27.31
CA PRO A 217 3.08 -10.91 -28.67
C PRO A 217 4.36 -10.80 -29.54
N PRO A 218 5.48 -10.25 -29.06
CA PRO A 218 6.74 -10.28 -29.81
C PRO A 218 7.21 -11.68 -30.19
N LEU A 219 7.09 -12.67 -29.29
CA LEU A 219 7.47 -14.06 -29.58
C LEU A 219 6.66 -14.64 -30.73
N GLU A 220 5.37 -14.34 -30.79
CA GLU A 220 4.55 -14.76 -31.93
C GLU A 220 4.87 -13.99 -33.21
N ILE A 221 5.07 -12.67 -33.11
CA ILE A 221 5.33 -11.82 -34.29
C ILE A 221 6.66 -12.16 -34.97
N PHE A 222 7.74 -12.39 -34.18
CA PHE A 222 9.09 -12.59 -34.71
C PHE A 222 9.46 -14.07 -34.90
N LEU A 223 8.93 -14.97 -34.06
CA LEU A 223 9.38 -16.36 -34.00
C LEU A 223 8.27 -17.37 -34.33
N ASP A 224 7.05 -16.90 -34.60
CA ASP A 224 5.83 -17.70 -34.77
C ASP A 224 5.57 -18.68 -33.62
N LEU A 225 6.09 -18.34 -32.42
CA LEU A 225 5.90 -19.13 -31.20
C LEU A 225 4.55 -18.75 -30.58
N ARG A 226 3.58 -19.66 -30.70
CA ARG A 226 2.25 -19.49 -30.12
C ARG A 226 2.17 -20.24 -28.80
N PRO A 227 1.95 -19.54 -27.67
CA PRO A 227 1.83 -20.18 -26.35
C PRO A 227 0.62 -21.12 -26.29
N MET A 228 -0.38 -20.86 -27.11
CA MET A 228 -1.58 -21.69 -27.29
C MET A 228 -1.94 -21.73 -28.77
N THR A 229 -2.20 -22.94 -29.29
CA THR A 229 -2.81 -23.11 -30.61
C THR A 229 -4.29 -22.74 -30.52
N MET A 230 -4.62 -21.53 -30.95
CA MET A 230 -6.00 -21.08 -31.04
C MET A 230 -6.38 -20.91 -32.52
N ASP A 231 -7.06 -21.91 -33.06
CA ASP A 231 -7.66 -21.80 -34.38
C ASP A 231 -9.00 -21.02 -34.32
N ILE A 232 -8.94 -19.87 -33.63
CA ILE A 232 -10.10 -18.99 -33.48
C ILE A 232 -9.80 -17.62 -34.08
N THR A 233 -10.82 -17.02 -34.69
CA THR A 233 -10.70 -15.66 -35.21
C THR A 233 -10.57 -14.64 -34.05
N PRO A 234 -9.98 -13.46 -34.27
CA PRO A 234 -9.94 -12.40 -33.27
C PRO A 234 -11.32 -12.01 -32.73
N TRP A 235 -12.35 -12.09 -33.58
CA TRP A 235 -13.74 -11.81 -33.19
C TRP A 235 -14.33 -12.89 -32.27
N THR A 236 -14.06 -14.15 -32.55
CA THR A 236 -14.45 -15.27 -31.68
C THR A 236 -13.76 -15.18 -30.34
N TRP A 237 -12.44 -14.88 -30.33
CA TRP A 237 -11.69 -14.63 -29.11
C TRP A 237 -12.30 -13.47 -28.32
N ALA A 238 -12.54 -12.31 -28.96
CA ALA A 238 -13.12 -11.15 -28.30
C ALA A 238 -14.48 -11.48 -27.67
N PHE A 239 -15.33 -12.24 -28.35
CA PHE A 239 -16.62 -12.65 -27.83
C PHE A 239 -16.49 -13.51 -26.55
N TYR A 240 -15.64 -14.53 -26.56
CA TYR A 240 -15.46 -15.40 -25.40
C TYR A 240 -14.77 -14.68 -24.22
N TYR A 241 -13.82 -13.81 -24.50
CA TYR A 241 -13.08 -13.09 -23.46
C TYR A 241 -13.71 -11.75 -23.04
N ALA A 242 -14.68 -11.23 -23.79
CA ALA A 242 -15.40 -10.02 -23.41
C ALA A 242 -16.01 -10.12 -22.01
N GLY A 243 -16.63 -11.27 -21.69
CA GLY A 243 -17.19 -11.54 -20.38
C GLY A 243 -16.14 -11.47 -19.25
N PHE A 244 -14.93 -11.98 -19.51
CA PHE A 244 -13.82 -11.88 -18.54
C PHE A 244 -13.42 -10.44 -18.28
N TYR A 245 -13.24 -9.63 -19.31
CA TYR A 245 -12.89 -8.21 -19.16
C TYR A 245 -14.01 -7.41 -18.50
N VAL A 246 -15.26 -7.63 -18.90
CA VAL A 246 -16.44 -7.02 -18.26
C VAL A 246 -16.49 -7.38 -16.79
N MET A 247 -16.25 -8.64 -16.43
CA MET A 247 -16.21 -9.09 -15.04
C MET A 247 -15.09 -8.39 -14.26
N GLN A 248 -13.88 -8.22 -14.81
CA GLN A 248 -12.78 -7.52 -14.16
C GLN A 248 -13.12 -6.04 -13.92
N ILE A 249 -13.73 -5.37 -14.89
CA ILE A 249 -14.19 -3.99 -14.75
C ILE A 249 -15.30 -3.90 -13.69
N PHE A 250 -16.27 -4.81 -13.75
CA PHE A 250 -17.35 -4.88 -12.76
C PHE A 250 -16.82 -5.15 -11.36
N LEU A 251 -15.88 -6.08 -11.20
CA LEU A 251 -15.25 -6.38 -9.92
C LEU A 251 -14.51 -5.15 -9.38
N ALA A 252 -13.75 -4.44 -10.21
CA ALA A 252 -13.08 -3.21 -9.83
C ALA A 252 -14.09 -2.14 -9.39
N TRP A 253 -15.17 -1.99 -10.14
CA TRP A 253 -16.26 -1.07 -9.80
C TRP A 253 -16.97 -1.46 -8.50
N PHE A 254 -17.29 -2.74 -8.33
CA PHE A 254 -17.96 -3.26 -7.12
C PHE A 254 -17.09 -3.08 -5.86
N VAL A 255 -15.79 -3.37 -5.94
CA VAL A 255 -14.88 -3.34 -4.77
C VAL A 255 -14.44 -1.92 -4.45
N VAL A 256 -14.12 -1.12 -5.46
CA VAL A 256 -13.50 0.21 -5.28
C VAL A 256 -14.48 1.35 -5.54
N GLY A 257 -15.62 1.07 -6.16
CA GLY A 257 -16.64 2.06 -6.55
C GLY A 257 -16.39 2.70 -7.92
N SER A 258 -15.27 2.39 -8.59
CA SER A 258 -14.96 2.88 -9.94
C SER A 258 -13.81 2.10 -10.55
N PHE A 259 -13.77 2.06 -11.88
CA PHE A 259 -12.60 1.62 -12.64
C PHE A 259 -11.69 2.84 -12.90
N ARG A 260 -10.38 2.68 -12.67
CA ARG A 260 -9.39 3.73 -12.89
C ARG A 260 -8.29 3.25 -13.82
N TRP A 261 -8.16 3.95 -14.93
CA TRP A 261 -7.13 3.70 -15.92
C TRP A 261 -5.71 3.87 -15.36
N GLU A 262 -5.52 4.84 -14.46
CA GLU A 262 -4.25 5.08 -13.78
C GLU A 262 -3.78 3.84 -13.00
N THR A 263 -4.69 3.11 -12.38
CA THR A 263 -4.36 1.88 -11.63
C THR A 263 -3.88 0.77 -12.55
N LEU A 264 -4.60 0.54 -13.66
CA LEU A 264 -4.20 -0.44 -14.68
C LEU A 264 -2.81 -0.11 -15.23
N THR A 265 -2.58 1.16 -15.56
CA THR A 265 -1.29 1.63 -16.07
C THR A 265 -0.18 1.36 -15.06
N LEU A 266 -0.34 1.78 -13.78
CA LEU A 266 0.68 1.58 -12.75
C LEU A 266 0.93 0.10 -12.45
N SER A 267 -0.11 -0.74 -12.39
CA SER A 267 0.07 -2.18 -12.15
C SER A 267 0.86 -2.84 -13.28
N THR A 268 0.58 -2.47 -14.52
CA THR A 268 1.30 -3.00 -15.69
C THR A 268 2.77 -2.57 -15.74
N VAL A 269 3.08 -1.30 -15.43
CA VAL A 269 4.43 -0.76 -15.58
C VAL A 269 5.33 -0.97 -14.35
N SER A 270 4.81 -1.53 -13.26
CA SER A 270 5.57 -1.74 -12.02
C SER A 270 6.47 -2.98 -12.04
N PHE A 271 6.39 -3.85 -13.06
CA PHE A 271 7.16 -5.09 -13.14
C PHE A 271 8.68 -4.91 -12.94
N PRO A 272 9.36 -3.85 -13.43
CA PRO A 272 10.80 -3.71 -13.21
C PRO A 272 11.14 -3.42 -11.74
N ILE A 273 10.23 -2.75 -11.03
CA ILE A 273 10.40 -2.44 -9.60
C ILE A 273 10.36 -3.75 -8.80
N TYR A 274 9.39 -4.62 -9.09
CA TYR A 274 9.21 -5.89 -8.40
C TYR A 274 10.29 -6.91 -8.77
N ALA A 275 10.68 -6.98 -10.04
CA ALA A 275 11.82 -7.80 -10.49
C ALA A 275 13.12 -7.37 -9.80
N LYS A 276 13.37 -6.05 -9.69
CA LYS A 276 14.51 -5.50 -8.96
C LYS A 276 14.46 -5.84 -7.47
N ALA A 277 13.28 -5.76 -6.85
CA ALA A 277 13.12 -6.12 -5.44
C ALA A 277 13.48 -7.59 -5.20
N LEU A 278 12.92 -8.50 -6.01
CA LEU A 278 13.22 -9.94 -5.94
C LEU A 278 14.72 -10.20 -6.13
N TRP A 279 15.32 -9.60 -7.17
CA TRP A 279 16.75 -9.74 -7.44
C TRP A 279 17.62 -9.27 -6.28
N ASN A 280 17.28 -8.12 -5.66
CA ASN A 280 18.03 -7.60 -4.53
C ASN A 280 18.00 -8.56 -3.33
N VAL A 281 16.82 -9.13 -3.01
CA VAL A 281 16.68 -10.07 -1.89
C VAL A 281 17.42 -11.37 -2.17
N VAL A 282 17.30 -11.94 -3.38
CA VAL A 282 18.01 -13.17 -3.78
C VAL A 282 19.53 -12.98 -3.74
N CYS A 283 20.02 -11.81 -4.17
CA CYS A 283 21.46 -11.49 -4.17
C CYS A 283 21.97 -10.92 -2.83
N GLY A 284 21.14 -10.83 -1.80
CA GLY A 284 21.52 -10.24 -0.50
C GLY A 284 21.97 -8.78 -0.57
N LYS A 285 21.51 -8.02 -1.57
CA LYS A 285 21.87 -6.61 -1.74
C LYS A 285 21.04 -5.73 -0.82
N ASP A 286 21.69 -5.06 0.13
CA ASP A 286 21.00 -4.03 0.93
C ASP A 286 20.69 -2.81 0.07
N VAL A 287 19.41 -2.56 -0.14
CA VAL A 287 18.91 -1.30 -0.71
C VAL A 287 18.73 -0.34 0.44
N GLY A 288 19.65 0.61 0.60
CA GLY A 288 19.62 1.59 1.68
C GLY A 288 18.22 2.23 1.88
N TRP A 289 17.94 2.64 3.12
CA TRP A 289 16.69 3.30 3.47
C TRP A 289 16.64 4.71 2.88
N HIS A 290 15.60 4.98 2.07
CA HIS A 290 15.32 6.32 1.56
C HIS A 290 13.98 6.81 2.10
N VAL A 291 13.97 7.96 2.77
CA VAL A 291 12.75 8.61 3.26
C VAL A 291 11.87 9.00 2.06
N THR A 292 10.62 8.55 2.07
CA THR A 292 9.58 9.03 1.14
C THR A 292 9.26 10.49 1.49
N GLY A 293 9.12 11.36 0.48
CA GLY A 293 8.75 12.77 0.73
C GLY A 293 9.92 13.77 0.67
N THR A 294 11.19 13.33 0.69
CA THR A 294 12.29 14.24 0.34
C THR A 294 12.19 14.57 -1.14
N ALA A 295 11.86 15.82 -1.45
CA ALA A 295 11.78 16.31 -2.83
C ALA A 295 13.13 16.08 -3.54
N SER A 296 13.25 14.96 -4.25
CA SER A 296 14.38 14.76 -5.13
C SER A 296 14.18 15.64 -6.36
N ARG A 297 15.29 16.21 -6.82
CA ARG A 297 15.32 16.99 -8.07
C ARG A 297 15.65 16.11 -9.30
N ARG A 298 15.57 14.78 -9.13
CA ARG A 298 15.93 13.85 -10.21
C ARG A 298 14.82 13.77 -11.25
N SER A 299 15.21 13.59 -12.49
CA SER A 299 14.26 13.38 -13.58
C SER A 299 13.47 12.08 -13.38
N PRO A 300 12.16 12.07 -13.65
CA PRO A 300 11.36 10.83 -13.59
C PRO A 300 11.91 9.74 -14.54
N PHE A 301 12.55 10.12 -15.63
CA PHE A 301 13.16 9.19 -16.59
C PHE A 301 14.26 8.32 -15.98
N ASN A 302 14.93 8.76 -14.90
CA ASN A 302 15.94 7.95 -14.21
C ASN A 302 15.36 6.71 -13.52
N PHE A 303 14.06 6.68 -13.31
CA PHE A 303 13.35 5.60 -12.60
C PHE A 303 12.59 4.66 -13.53
N ILE A 304 12.47 5.01 -14.83
CA ILE A 304 11.64 4.30 -15.80
C ILE A 304 12.41 3.82 -17.04
N VAL A 305 13.73 3.74 -16.96
CA VAL A 305 14.57 3.30 -18.10
C VAL A 305 14.11 1.96 -18.69
N PRO A 306 13.81 0.91 -17.88
CA PRO A 306 13.30 -0.36 -18.43
C PRO A 306 11.98 -0.17 -19.20
N GLN A 307 11.06 0.64 -18.68
CA GLN A 307 9.77 0.91 -19.34
C GLN A 307 9.95 1.64 -20.67
N VAL A 308 10.92 2.56 -20.73
CA VAL A 308 11.26 3.25 -22.00
C VAL A 308 11.79 2.26 -23.03
N ILE A 309 12.71 1.37 -22.61
CA ILE A 309 13.27 0.32 -23.48
C ILE A 309 12.15 -0.59 -24.00
N PHE A 310 11.28 -1.07 -23.11
CA PHE A 310 10.13 -1.90 -23.49
C PHE A 310 9.16 -1.16 -24.41
N PHE A 311 8.87 0.11 -24.15
CA PHE A 311 8.02 0.92 -25.03
C PHE A 311 8.59 0.99 -26.45
N VAL A 312 9.88 1.32 -26.61
CA VAL A 312 10.52 1.39 -27.92
C VAL A 312 10.50 0.04 -28.61
N PHE A 313 10.83 -1.03 -27.88
CA PHE A 313 10.79 -2.39 -28.40
C PHE A 313 9.39 -2.77 -28.90
N LEU A 314 8.34 -2.58 -28.09
CA LEU A 314 6.97 -2.92 -28.45
C LEU A 314 6.42 -2.00 -29.56
N ALA A 315 6.82 -0.73 -29.62
CA ALA A 315 6.47 0.16 -30.71
C ALA A 315 7.03 -0.30 -32.05
N LEU A 316 8.30 -0.70 -32.07
CA LEU A 316 8.93 -1.29 -33.26
C LEU A 316 8.28 -2.62 -33.64
N THR A 317 7.99 -3.47 -32.65
CA THR A 317 7.26 -4.73 -32.85
C THR A 317 5.85 -4.48 -33.43
N SER A 318 5.17 -3.43 -32.98
CA SER A 318 3.86 -3.05 -33.53
C SER A 318 3.93 -2.71 -35.01
N VAL A 319 4.97 -1.97 -35.42
CA VAL A 319 5.20 -1.63 -36.82
C VAL A 319 5.41 -2.91 -37.67
N VAL A 320 6.25 -3.84 -37.17
CA VAL A 320 6.49 -5.12 -37.86
C VAL A 320 5.23 -5.98 -37.90
N GLY A 321 4.49 -6.08 -36.80
CA GLY A 321 3.24 -6.83 -36.73
C GLY A 321 2.19 -6.30 -37.71
N ILE A 322 1.97 -4.99 -37.73
CA ILE A 322 1.03 -4.33 -38.66
C ILE A 322 1.48 -4.56 -40.11
N TRP A 323 2.77 -4.40 -40.42
CA TRP A 323 3.29 -4.67 -41.77
C TRP A 323 3.06 -6.12 -42.20
N ARG A 324 3.30 -7.09 -41.32
CA ARG A 324 3.04 -8.51 -41.57
C ARG A 324 1.54 -8.78 -41.80
N ASP A 325 0.67 -8.21 -40.97
CA ASP A 325 -0.79 -8.40 -41.04
C ASP A 325 -1.38 -7.82 -42.33
N ILE A 326 -0.88 -6.65 -42.80
CA ILE A 326 -1.24 -6.07 -44.08
C ILE A 326 -0.85 -7.01 -45.22
N GLY A 327 0.37 -7.59 -45.19
CA GLY A 327 0.84 -8.52 -46.19
C GLY A 327 0.00 -9.82 -46.27
N HIS A 328 -0.57 -10.27 -45.17
CA HIS A 328 -1.43 -11.45 -45.11
C HIS A 328 -2.94 -11.14 -45.27
N GLY A 329 -3.33 -9.85 -45.33
CA GLY A 329 -4.73 -9.43 -45.39
C GLY A 329 -5.54 -9.80 -44.14
N THR A 330 -4.89 -10.00 -42.99
CA THR A 330 -5.53 -10.41 -41.72
C THR A 330 -5.00 -9.55 -40.57
N VAL A 331 -5.79 -9.46 -39.50
CA VAL A 331 -5.35 -8.83 -38.25
C VAL A 331 -5.08 -9.95 -37.24
N SER A 332 -3.83 -10.08 -36.83
CA SER A 332 -3.44 -11.06 -35.81
C SER A 332 -3.74 -10.55 -34.39
N LEU A 333 -4.12 -11.49 -33.51
CA LEU A 333 -4.33 -11.18 -32.10
C LEU A 333 -3.04 -10.65 -31.44
N ALA A 334 -1.89 -11.20 -31.81
CA ALA A 334 -0.59 -10.78 -31.33
C ALA A 334 -0.30 -9.30 -31.66
N THR A 335 -0.59 -8.88 -32.89
CA THR A 335 -0.42 -7.46 -33.28
C THR A 335 -1.36 -6.56 -32.49
N ALA A 336 -2.64 -6.91 -32.39
CA ALA A 336 -3.63 -6.13 -31.62
C ALA A 336 -3.22 -6.02 -30.13
N TRP A 337 -2.77 -7.11 -29.54
CA TRP A 337 -2.31 -7.13 -28.15
C TRP A 337 -1.03 -6.30 -27.96
N ASN A 338 -0.06 -6.45 -28.87
CA ASN A 338 1.18 -5.66 -28.82
C ASN A 338 0.94 -4.16 -28.92
N VAL A 339 0.03 -3.73 -29.82
CA VAL A 339 -0.40 -2.33 -29.95
C VAL A 339 -1.04 -1.84 -28.64
N THR A 340 -1.91 -2.64 -28.03
CA THR A 340 -2.55 -2.30 -26.75
C THR A 340 -1.50 -2.12 -25.64
N ASN A 341 -0.54 -3.04 -25.52
CA ASN A 341 0.56 -2.92 -24.58
C ASN A 341 1.41 -1.67 -24.83
N THR A 342 1.67 -1.35 -26.10
CA THR A 342 2.40 -0.14 -26.49
C THR A 342 1.65 1.12 -26.05
N ILE A 343 0.33 1.16 -26.23
CA ILE A 343 -0.51 2.28 -25.77
C ILE A 343 -0.45 2.45 -24.25
N ILE A 344 -0.54 1.34 -23.49
CA ILE A 344 -0.47 1.39 -22.01
C ILE A 344 0.88 1.95 -21.55
N LEU A 345 2.01 1.47 -22.11
CA LEU A 345 3.32 2.01 -21.78
C LEU A 345 3.46 3.46 -22.23
N GLY A 346 2.94 3.80 -23.42
CA GLY A 346 2.95 5.15 -23.93
C GLY A 346 2.18 6.15 -23.06
N ALA A 347 1.02 5.74 -22.51
CA ALA A 347 0.25 6.54 -21.56
C ALA A 347 1.06 6.83 -20.28
N PHE A 348 1.79 5.84 -19.77
CA PHE A 348 2.68 6.02 -18.64
C PHE A 348 3.85 6.96 -18.96
N LEU A 349 4.48 6.83 -20.13
CA LEU A 349 5.53 7.74 -20.55
C LEU A 349 5.00 9.17 -20.72
N GLY A 350 3.75 9.35 -21.21
CA GLY A 350 3.05 10.63 -21.22
C GLY A 350 2.94 11.25 -19.83
N THR A 351 2.64 10.44 -18.81
CA THR A 351 2.63 10.88 -17.41
C THR A 351 4.03 11.34 -16.97
N ALA A 352 5.09 10.59 -17.30
CA ALA A 352 6.48 10.96 -16.99
C ALA A 352 6.91 12.27 -17.66
N VAL A 353 6.52 12.46 -18.91
CA VAL A 353 6.78 13.73 -19.65
C VAL A 353 6.04 14.89 -18.97
N SER A 354 4.79 14.69 -18.57
CA SER A 354 4.00 15.70 -17.86
C SER A 354 4.65 16.11 -16.54
N GLU A 355 5.08 15.12 -15.74
CA GLU A 355 5.80 15.33 -14.48
C GLU A 355 7.10 16.11 -14.71
N TYR A 356 7.91 15.69 -15.69
CA TYR A 356 9.15 16.39 -16.05
C TYR A 356 8.93 17.85 -16.46
N ARG A 357 7.89 18.11 -17.28
CA ARG A 357 7.53 19.48 -17.68
C ARG A 357 7.10 20.32 -16.50
N GLY A 358 6.34 19.75 -15.55
CA GLY A 358 5.95 20.39 -14.30
C GLY A 358 7.16 20.77 -13.44
N MET A 359 8.10 19.86 -13.25
CA MET A 359 9.35 20.09 -12.52
C MET A 359 10.17 21.24 -13.15
N ARG A 360 10.29 21.25 -14.46
CA ARG A 360 11.03 22.29 -15.21
C ARG A 360 10.37 23.66 -15.04
N ARG A 361 9.04 23.74 -15.14
CA ARG A 361 8.29 24.98 -14.91
C ARG A 361 8.48 25.50 -13.47
N ALA A 362 8.38 24.62 -12.49
CA ALA A 362 8.59 24.99 -11.08
C ALA A 362 10.03 25.48 -10.82
N SER A 363 11.04 24.89 -11.45
CA SER A 363 12.44 25.32 -11.31
C SER A 363 12.68 26.70 -11.92
N VAL A 364 12.08 27.00 -13.09
CA VAL A 364 12.17 28.32 -13.74
C VAL A 364 11.47 29.38 -12.89
N ARG A 365 10.28 29.06 -12.34
CA ARG A 365 9.55 29.96 -11.46
C ARG A 365 10.35 30.30 -10.19
N ARG A 366 10.91 29.30 -9.50
CA ARG A 366 11.78 29.51 -8.32
C ARG A 366 13.01 30.37 -8.62
N ARG A 367 13.60 30.22 -9.82
CA ARG A 367 14.74 31.09 -10.23
C ARG A 367 14.31 32.54 -10.45
N ARG A 368 13.07 32.79 -10.89
CA ARG A 368 12.54 34.15 -11.08
C ARG A 368 12.11 34.80 -9.77
N GLU A 369 11.63 34.00 -8.81
CA GLU A 369 11.14 34.44 -7.50
C GLU A 369 12.23 34.44 -6.42
N ALA A 370 13.46 33.94 -6.72
CA ALA A 370 14.56 33.97 -5.79
C ALA A 370 14.94 35.44 -5.52
N PRO A 371 14.86 35.93 -4.27
CA PRO A 371 15.32 37.27 -3.94
C PRO A 371 16.81 37.39 -4.28
N ALA A 372 17.24 38.56 -4.77
CA ALA A 372 18.65 38.89 -4.88
C ALA A 372 19.32 38.57 -3.53
N ALA A 373 20.46 37.88 -3.59
CA ALA A 373 21.14 37.28 -2.45
C ALA A 373 21.08 38.15 -1.19
N VAL A 374 20.36 37.66 -0.17
CA VAL A 374 20.41 38.24 1.19
C VAL A 374 21.80 37.93 1.73
N PRO A 375 22.56 38.96 2.25
CA PRO A 375 23.88 38.74 2.81
C PRO A 375 23.81 37.69 3.94
N SER A 376 24.81 36.83 3.99
CA SER A 376 24.95 35.73 4.92
C SER A 376 24.65 36.14 6.37
N PHE A 377 23.59 35.59 6.92
CA PHE A 377 23.24 35.72 8.34
C PHE A 377 24.19 34.83 9.14
N THR A 378 25.13 35.46 9.88
CA THR A 378 25.92 34.76 10.89
C THR A 378 24.99 34.29 12.02
N PRO A 379 24.93 32.98 12.36
CA PRO A 379 24.07 32.54 13.44
C PRO A 379 24.55 33.11 14.79
N ARG A 380 23.73 33.98 15.37
CA ARG A 380 23.90 34.37 16.78
C ARG A 380 23.67 33.12 17.64
N THR A 381 24.69 32.76 18.42
CA THR A 381 24.59 31.70 19.44
C THR A 381 23.52 32.10 20.46
N VAL A 382 22.35 31.43 20.38
CA VAL A 382 21.33 31.56 21.42
C VAL A 382 21.74 30.68 22.60
N VAL A 383 22.19 31.29 23.66
CA VAL A 383 22.41 30.64 24.95
C VAL A 383 21.04 30.25 25.51
N ALA A 384 20.79 28.96 25.62
CA ALA A 384 19.56 28.45 26.21
C ALA A 384 19.47 28.79 27.69
N ARG A 385 18.45 29.58 28.08
CA ARG A 385 18.09 29.75 29.51
C ARG A 385 17.46 28.45 30.03
N PRO A 386 17.79 27.99 31.24
CA PRO A 386 17.13 26.85 31.86
C PRO A 386 15.67 27.18 32.17
N LEU A 387 14.78 26.32 31.75
CA LEU A 387 13.32 26.41 32.01
C LEU A 387 13.02 26.02 33.47
N ALA A 388 12.24 26.84 34.15
CA ALA A 388 11.68 26.54 35.46
C ALA A 388 10.71 25.33 35.39
N PRO A 389 10.56 24.54 36.47
CA PRO A 389 9.66 23.39 36.47
C PRO A 389 8.19 23.81 36.38
N VAL A 390 7.47 23.27 35.39
CA VAL A 390 6.04 23.47 35.25
C VAL A 390 5.32 22.57 36.26
N GLN A 391 4.59 23.16 37.20
CA GLN A 391 3.63 22.44 38.06
C GLN A 391 2.45 21.94 37.22
N ILE A 392 2.26 20.63 37.22
CA ILE A 392 1.06 20.00 36.63
C ILE A 392 -0.07 20.19 37.65
N ALA A 393 -1.04 21.07 37.32
CA ALA A 393 -2.30 21.15 38.06
C ALA A 393 -3.06 19.85 37.85
N ALA A 394 -3.41 19.19 38.96
CA ALA A 394 -4.25 18.01 38.96
C ALA A 394 -5.66 18.39 38.47
N MET A 395 -6.07 17.86 37.33
CA MET A 395 -7.46 17.89 36.91
C MET A 395 -8.25 16.90 37.76
N THR A 396 -9.15 17.40 38.57
CA THR A 396 -10.10 16.66 39.38
C THR A 396 -11.04 15.87 38.46
N SER A 397 -11.14 14.58 38.78
CA SER A 397 -12.02 13.62 38.12
C SER A 397 -13.50 13.94 38.33
N GLU A 398 -14.23 14.26 37.26
CA GLU A 398 -15.67 14.05 37.20
C GLU A 398 -15.98 12.55 36.93
N PRO A 399 -17.06 12.00 37.53
CA PRO A 399 -17.34 10.58 37.40
C PRO A 399 -17.80 10.21 36.00
N MET A 400 -17.17 9.17 35.45
CA MET A 400 -17.55 8.55 34.18
C MET A 400 -19.03 8.11 34.19
N ARG A 401 -19.74 8.48 33.13
CA ARG A 401 -21.04 7.90 32.80
C ARG A 401 -20.92 6.42 32.52
N GLU A 402 -21.84 5.64 33.03
CA GLU A 402 -21.88 4.18 32.86
C GLU A 402 -21.77 3.75 31.39
N PRO A 403 -21.03 2.67 31.11
CA PRO A 403 -20.92 2.14 29.76
C PRO A 403 -22.24 1.52 29.31
N VAL A 404 -22.64 1.85 28.09
CA VAL A 404 -23.77 1.24 27.38
C VAL A 404 -23.55 -0.29 27.34
N GLN A 405 -24.48 -1.04 27.93
CA GLN A 405 -24.51 -2.50 27.90
C GLN A 405 -24.52 -3.00 26.45
N MET A 406 -23.41 -3.60 26.01
CA MET A 406 -23.41 -4.40 24.80
C MET A 406 -24.12 -5.73 25.09
N LEU A 407 -25.21 -5.96 24.36
CA LEU A 407 -25.97 -7.19 24.32
C LEU A 407 -25.08 -8.43 24.11
N ARG A 408 -24.94 -9.21 25.17
CA ARG A 408 -24.46 -10.61 25.08
C ARG A 408 -25.62 -11.44 24.56
N SER A 409 -25.57 -11.90 23.32
CA SER A 409 -26.37 -13.01 22.85
C SER A 409 -25.66 -14.32 23.14
N GLY A 410 -25.96 -14.90 24.27
CA GLY A 410 -25.72 -16.31 24.56
C GLY A 410 -26.97 -17.14 24.21
N PRO A 411 -26.86 -18.42 23.88
CA PRO A 411 -28.01 -19.22 23.48
C PRO A 411 -28.83 -19.63 24.67
N ASP A 412 -30.07 -19.19 24.73
CA ASP A 412 -31.04 -19.69 25.70
C ASP A 412 -31.91 -20.78 25.06
N THR A 413 -31.80 -21.96 25.61
CA THR A 413 -32.61 -23.14 25.25
C THR A 413 -33.90 -23.14 26.09
N SER A 414 -35.01 -22.77 25.46
CA SER A 414 -36.32 -23.33 25.88
C SER A 414 -37.38 -23.01 24.82
N SER A 415 -37.86 -24.08 24.20
CA SER A 415 -39.13 -24.12 23.44
C SER A 415 -40.34 -23.79 24.33
N PRO A 416 -41.44 -23.24 23.79
CA PRO A 416 -42.44 -24.12 23.19
C PRO A 416 -43.20 -23.54 21.94
N GLY A 417 -43.46 -24.42 21.00
CA GLY A 417 -44.65 -24.69 20.23
C GLY A 417 -45.43 -23.58 19.44
N PRO A 418 -46.17 -23.97 18.40
CA PRO A 418 -46.33 -23.21 17.19
C PRO A 418 -47.62 -22.42 17.07
N ARG A 419 -47.62 -21.25 16.41
CA ARG A 419 -48.83 -20.69 15.78
C ARG A 419 -48.55 -20.29 14.33
N ARG A 420 -49.29 -20.90 13.43
CA ARG A 420 -49.40 -20.62 12.00
C ARG A 420 -50.04 -19.23 11.81
N HIS A 421 -49.47 -18.40 10.94
CA HIS A 421 -50.26 -17.55 10.06
C HIS A 421 -49.53 -17.40 8.72
N ARG A 422 -50.26 -17.84 7.65
CA ARG A 422 -49.98 -17.59 6.24
C ARG A 422 -50.24 -16.10 5.97
N SER A 423 -49.42 -15.46 5.19
CA SER A 423 -49.85 -14.54 4.15
C SER A 423 -48.77 -14.41 3.07
N THR A 424 -49.16 -14.79 1.91
CA THR A 424 -48.58 -14.57 0.59
C THR A 424 -48.43 -13.11 0.29
N LEU A 425 -47.28 -12.70 -0.28
CA LEU A 425 -47.22 -11.57 -1.21
C LEU A 425 -46.00 -11.72 -2.13
N THR A 426 -46.25 -11.84 -3.40
CA THR A 426 -45.38 -11.80 -4.57
C THR A 426 -44.71 -10.45 -4.77
N PRO A 427 -43.53 -10.40 -5.43
CA PRO A 427 -42.90 -9.12 -5.80
C PRO A 427 -43.39 -8.62 -7.15
N PRO A 428 -43.39 -7.33 -7.43
CA PRO A 428 -43.60 -6.80 -8.77
C PRO A 428 -42.26 -6.67 -9.53
N ILE A 429 -42.33 -7.14 -10.77
CA ILE A 429 -41.39 -6.87 -11.87
C ILE A 429 -41.74 -5.47 -12.43
N GLY A 430 -40.72 -4.70 -12.80
CA GLY A 430 -40.90 -3.68 -13.82
C GLY A 430 -40.26 -2.32 -13.56
N ALA A 431 -39.38 -2.00 -14.45
CA ALA A 431 -38.73 -0.82 -15.01
C ALA A 431 -37.29 -0.59 -14.65
#